data_26b3ff7deb7e6f09904c865a27cbb534
#
_entry.id   26b3ff7deb7e6f09904c865a27cbb534
#
_cell.length_a   1.000
_cell.length_b   1.000
_cell.length_c   1.000
_cell.angle_alpha   90.00
_cell.angle_beta   90.00
_cell.angle_gamma   90.00
#
_symmetry.space_group_name_H-M   'P 1'
#
loop_
_entity.id
_entity.type
_entity.pdbx_description
1 polymer ?
#
loop_
_entity_poly.entity_id
_entity_poly.type
_entity_poly.pdbx_seq_one_letter_code
_entity_poly.pdbx_strand_id
1 'polypeptide(L)'
;MSAAQTLHLALPQFQSFSILLVRIAGIISVFPILNTLTIPMPVKAGLVTMLGLVLAPILHLPSVPTDPVLMIAGIGSEFLIGLTIGLAVRLLFAGFQVAGDLIGTQMGFSAIQM
;
A
#
# COMPACT_ATOMS: atom_id res chain seq x y z
N MET A 1 11.11 12.35 32.97
CA MET A 1 9.89 12.33 32.13
C MET A 1 8.85 11.46 32.82
N SER A 2 7.66 11.99 33.07
CA SER A 2 6.57 11.19 33.60
C SER A 2 5.97 10.31 32.49
N ALA A 3 5.38 9.15 32.86
CA ALA A 3 4.73 8.24 31.92
C ALA A 3 3.65 8.95 31.06
N ALA A 4 2.94 9.92 31.64
CA ALA A 4 1.96 10.74 30.94
C ALA A 4 2.58 11.60 29.84
N GLN A 5 3.75 12.19 30.06
CA GLN A 5 4.47 12.99 29.04
C GLN A 5 4.96 12.12 27.91
N THR A 6 5.48 10.94 28.19
CA THR A 6 5.91 9.97 27.17
C THR A 6 4.73 9.52 26.32
N LEU A 7 3.57 9.29 26.93
CA LEU A 7 2.35 8.90 26.25
C LEU A 7 1.83 10.01 25.32
N HIS A 8 1.83 11.28 25.77
CA HIS A 8 1.42 12.42 24.97
C HIS A 8 2.31 12.67 23.73
N LEU A 9 3.58 12.32 23.82
CA LEU A 9 4.51 12.43 22.69
C LEU A 9 4.41 11.21 21.73
N ALA A 10 4.13 10.03 22.27
CA ALA A 10 4.07 8.79 21.47
C ALA A 10 2.76 8.62 20.69
N LEU A 11 1.63 9.06 21.25
CA LEU A 11 0.31 8.91 20.62
C LEU A 11 0.20 9.55 19.23
N PRO A 12 0.62 10.80 19.00
CA PRO A 12 0.54 11.40 17.67
C PRO A 12 1.41 10.69 16.64
N GLN A 13 2.59 10.22 17.06
CA GLN A 13 3.49 9.46 16.17
C GLN A 13 2.90 8.10 15.80
N PHE A 14 2.29 7.41 16.74
CA PHE A 14 1.62 6.13 16.48
C PHE A 14 0.42 6.30 15.56
N GLN A 15 -0.40 7.34 15.75
CA GLN A 15 -1.53 7.64 14.87
C GLN A 15 -1.08 7.95 13.45
N SER A 16 -0.07 8.79 13.28
CA SER A 16 0.49 9.13 11.97
C SER A 16 1.10 7.91 11.28
N PHE A 17 1.77 7.04 12.03
CA PHE A 17 2.28 5.77 11.52
C PHE A 17 1.16 4.84 11.05
N SER A 18 0.06 4.77 11.81
CA SER A 18 -1.11 3.96 11.43
C SER A 18 -1.73 4.42 10.10
N ILE A 19 -1.82 5.72 9.87
CA ILE A 19 -2.29 6.30 8.60
C ILE A 19 -1.37 5.90 7.44
N LEU A 20 -0.07 5.96 7.64
CA LEU A 20 0.91 5.50 6.64
C LEU A 20 0.70 4.03 6.30
N LEU A 21 0.49 3.17 7.30
CA LEU A 21 0.19 1.75 7.09
C LEU A 21 -1.08 1.54 6.26
N VAL A 22 -2.12 2.31 6.50
CA VAL A 22 -3.37 2.25 5.73
C VAL A 22 -3.13 2.58 4.25
N ARG A 23 -2.33 3.60 3.96
CA ARG A 23 -1.96 3.95 2.58
C ARG A 23 -1.20 2.82 1.89
N ILE A 24 -0.19 2.27 2.56
CA ILE A 24 0.61 1.16 2.03
C ILE A 24 -0.25 -0.09 1.83
N ALA A 25 -1.15 -0.39 2.77
CA ALA A 25 -2.08 -1.50 2.65
C ALA A 25 -3.00 -1.33 1.44
N GLY A 26 -3.48 -0.12 1.17
CA GLY A 26 -4.25 0.22 -0.02
C GLY A 26 -3.49 -0.08 -1.32
N ILE A 27 -2.22 0.33 -1.40
CA ILE A 27 -1.37 0.06 -2.56
C ILE A 27 -1.18 -1.46 -2.75
N ILE A 28 -0.82 -2.16 -1.69
CA ILE A 28 -0.51 -3.59 -1.74
C ILE A 28 -1.74 -4.43 -2.06
N SER A 29 -2.93 -4.02 -1.62
CA SER A 29 -4.17 -4.76 -1.89
C SER A 29 -4.50 -4.90 -3.39
N VAL A 30 -4.03 -3.96 -4.20
CA VAL A 30 -4.29 -3.93 -5.67
C VAL A 30 -3.05 -4.32 -6.47
N PHE A 31 -1.88 -4.38 -5.82
CA PHE A 31 -0.61 -4.65 -6.51
C PHE A 31 -0.63 -6.03 -7.16
N PRO A 32 -0.39 -6.14 -8.49
CA PRO A 32 -0.67 -7.37 -9.24
C PRO A 32 0.17 -8.56 -8.81
N ILE A 33 1.42 -8.34 -8.39
CA ILE A 33 2.34 -9.41 -7.97
C ILE A 33 1.97 -9.92 -6.57
N LEU A 34 1.52 -9.05 -5.68
CA LEU A 34 1.22 -9.37 -4.29
C LEU A 34 -0.23 -9.80 -4.06
N ASN A 35 -1.10 -9.56 -5.03
CA ASN A 35 -2.52 -9.93 -4.96
C ASN A 35 -2.80 -11.33 -5.54
N THR A 36 -1.80 -12.19 -5.55
CA THR A 36 -1.97 -13.60 -5.92
C THR A 36 -2.42 -14.42 -4.71
N LEU A 37 -3.26 -15.44 -4.95
CA LEU A 37 -3.74 -16.35 -3.91
C LEU A 37 -2.62 -17.17 -3.24
N THR A 38 -1.45 -17.20 -3.86
CA THR A 38 -0.27 -17.92 -3.37
C THR A 38 0.43 -17.24 -2.20
N ILE A 39 0.21 -15.94 -1.98
CA ILE A 39 0.86 -15.22 -0.89
C ILE A 39 -0.07 -15.16 0.33
N PRO A 40 0.33 -15.76 1.48
CA PRO A 40 -0.46 -15.73 2.70
C PRO A 40 -0.67 -14.30 3.22
N MET A 41 -1.82 -14.05 3.83
CA MET A 41 -2.15 -12.75 4.42
C MET A 41 -1.12 -12.26 5.46
N PRO A 42 -0.55 -13.10 6.34
CA PRO A 42 0.50 -12.69 7.27
C PRO A 42 1.74 -12.11 6.60
N VAL A 43 2.12 -12.63 5.43
CA VAL A 43 3.27 -12.13 4.65
C VAL A 43 2.98 -10.72 4.12
N LYS A 44 1.78 -10.49 3.62
CA LYS A 44 1.34 -9.14 3.18
C LYS A 44 1.35 -8.14 4.34
N ALA A 45 0.81 -8.54 5.48
CA ALA A 45 0.81 -7.72 6.69
C ALA A 45 2.23 -7.40 7.17
N GLY A 46 3.13 -8.37 7.15
CA GLY A 46 4.55 -8.19 7.46
C GLY A 46 5.23 -7.22 6.52
N LEU A 47 4.97 -7.32 5.22
CA LEU A 47 5.51 -6.43 4.20
C LEU A 47 5.02 -4.98 4.38
N VAL A 48 3.72 -4.80 4.63
CA VAL A 48 3.13 -3.48 4.93
C VAL A 48 3.82 -2.85 6.14
N THR A 49 3.99 -3.62 7.21
CA THR A 49 4.63 -3.15 8.44
C THR A 49 6.09 -2.79 8.21
N MET A 50 6.85 -3.61 7.52
CA MET A 50 8.26 -3.35 7.21
C MET A 50 8.43 -2.10 6.34
N LEU A 51 7.63 -1.95 5.29
CA LEU A 51 7.64 -0.75 4.46
C LEU A 51 7.27 0.49 5.26
N GLY A 52 6.26 0.39 6.13
CA GLY A 52 5.88 1.47 7.04
C GLY A 52 7.03 1.90 7.95
N LEU A 53 7.74 0.96 8.55
CA LEU A 53 8.90 1.24 9.43
C LEU A 53 10.05 1.91 8.67
N VAL A 54 10.31 1.50 7.45
CA VAL A 54 11.37 2.09 6.61
C VAL A 54 11.00 3.48 6.12
N LEU A 55 9.74 3.70 5.76
CA LEU A 55 9.27 4.96 5.21
C LEU A 55 8.92 6.01 6.25
N ALA A 56 8.50 5.60 7.45
CA ALA A 56 8.09 6.51 8.51
C ALA A 56 9.11 7.62 8.85
N PRO A 57 10.41 7.34 9.00
CA PRO A 57 11.41 8.36 9.29
C PRO A 57 11.72 9.28 8.10
N ILE A 58 11.39 8.87 6.88
CA ILE A 58 11.70 9.59 5.64
C ILE A 58 10.55 10.54 5.27
N LEU A 59 9.32 10.13 5.55
CA LEU A 59 8.13 10.87 5.20
C LEU A 59 7.69 11.80 6.33
N HIS A 60 7.31 13.02 5.97
CA HIS A 60 6.60 13.92 6.87
C HIS A 60 5.17 13.39 7.04
N LEU A 61 4.93 12.74 8.17
CA LEU A 61 3.63 12.17 8.47
C LEU A 61 2.63 13.28 8.79
N PRO A 62 1.42 13.24 8.23
CA PRO A 62 0.40 14.24 8.50
C PRO A 62 -0.07 14.15 9.96
N SER A 63 -0.41 15.28 10.54
CA SER A 63 -1.07 15.33 11.84
C SER A 63 -2.47 14.72 11.74
N VAL A 64 -2.81 13.87 12.70
CA VAL A 64 -4.13 13.24 12.75
C VAL A 64 -5.11 14.18 13.46
N PRO A 65 -6.30 14.45 12.89
CA PRO A 65 -7.34 15.21 13.58
C PRO A 65 -7.78 14.50 14.87
N THR A 66 -8.08 15.27 15.90
CA THR A 66 -8.60 14.75 17.17
C THR A 66 -10.09 14.41 17.12
N ASP A 67 -10.81 14.96 16.13
CA ASP A 67 -12.22 14.67 15.92
C ASP A 67 -12.38 13.24 15.32
N PRO A 68 -13.17 12.35 15.95
CA PRO A 68 -13.39 10.99 15.47
C PRO A 68 -13.94 10.92 14.05
N VAL A 69 -14.80 11.83 13.65
CA VAL A 69 -15.39 11.86 12.30
C VAL A 69 -14.34 12.21 11.26
N LEU A 70 -13.53 13.24 11.53
CA LEU A 70 -12.43 13.63 10.65
C LEU A 70 -11.33 12.57 10.60
N MET A 71 -11.11 11.86 11.68
CA MET A 71 -10.15 10.74 11.73
C MET A 71 -10.59 9.59 10.82
N ILE A 72 -11.85 9.19 10.89
CA ILE A 72 -12.39 8.13 10.01
C ILE A 72 -12.36 8.56 8.55
N ALA A 73 -12.74 9.79 8.25
CA ALA A 73 -12.66 10.35 6.90
C ALA A 73 -11.21 10.41 6.40
N GLY A 74 -10.25 10.75 7.26
CA GLY A 74 -8.83 10.76 6.97
C GLY A 74 -8.30 9.36 6.63
N ILE A 75 -8.63 8.36 7.43
CA ILE A 75 -8.25 6.96 7.18
C ILE A 75 -8.83 6.48 5.84
N GLY A 76 -10.10 6.77 5.59
CA GLY A 76 -10.76 6.42 4.32
C GLY A 76 -10.08 7.08 3.11
N SER A 77 -9.75 8.36 3.20
CA SER A 77 -9.05 9.09 2.13
C SER A 77 -7.66 8.53 1.87
N GLU A 78 -6.89 8.18 2.90
CA GLU A 78 -5.56 7.58 2.77
C GLU A 78 -5.63 6.21 2.09
N PHE A 79 -6.61 5.40 2.45
CA PHE A 79 -6.84 4.12 1.80
C PHE A 79 -7.20 4.28 0.31
N LEU A 80 -8.06 5.25 -0.02
CA LEU A 80 -8.43 5.56 -1.41
C LEU A 80 -7.23 6.06 -2.22
N ILE A 81 -6.38 6.91 -1.64
CA ILE A 81 -5.13 7.34 -2.28
C ILE A 81 -4.24 6.13 -2.56
N GLY A 82 -4.07 5.24 -1.60
CA GLY A 82 -3.33 3.99 -1.76
C GLY A 82 -3.89 3.10 -2.86
N LEU A 83 -5.21 2.91 -2.89
CA LEU A 83 -5.89 2.16 -3.96
C LEU A 83 -5.67 2.79 -5.33
N THR A 84 -5.74 4.10 -5.44
CA THR A 84 -5.54 4.82 -6.70
C THR A 84 -4.12 4.62 -7.23
N ILE A 85 -3.12 4.74 -6.37
CA ILE A 85 -1.72 4.49 -6.73
C ILE A 85 -1.54 3.02 -7.15
N GLY A 86 -2.05 2.08 -6.37
CA GLY A 86 -1.99 0.65 -6.67
C GLY A 86 -2.68 0.30 -7.99
N LEU A 87 -3.84 0.91 -8.26
CA LEU A 87 -4.56 0.73 -9.51
C LEU A 87 -3.78 1.27 -10.71
N ALA A 88 -3.16 2.44 -10.57
CA ALA A 88 -2.30 3.00 -11.63
C ALA A 88 -1.15 2.05 -11.98
N VAL A 89 -0.48 1.51 -10.97
CA VAL A 89 0.59 0.51 -11.17
C VAL A 89 0.03 -0.75 -11.83
N ARG A 90 -1.13 -1.24 -11.39
CA ARG A 90 -1.79 -2.41 -11.99
C ARG A 90 -2.10 -2.20 -13.48
N LEU A 91 -2.58 -1.02 -13.85
CA LEU A 91 -2.86 -0.70 -15.26
C LEU A 91 -1.59 -0.67 -16.11
N LEU A 92 -0.47 -0.16 -15.55
CA LEU A 92 0.83 -0.21 -16.23
C LEU A 92 1.27 -1.66 -16.47
N PHE A 93 1.19 -2.51 -15.46
CA PHE A 93 1.52 -3.94 -15.61
C PHE A 93 0.61 -4.64 -16.61
N ALA A 94 -0.70 -4.35 -16.61
CA ALA A 94 -1.63 -4.88 -17.60
C ALA A 94 -1.24 -4.46 -19.02
N GLY A 95 -0.82 -3.22 -19.23
CA GLY A 95 -0.30 -2.75 -20.51
C GLY A 95 0.94 -3.54 -20.97
N PHE A 96 1.88 -3.79 -20.07
CA PHE A 96 3.05 -4.62 -20.38
C PHE A 96 2.69 -6.07 -20.71
N GLN A 97 1.73 -6.65 -20.02
CA GLN A 97 1.23 -8.00 -20.31
C GLN A 97 0.63 -8.08 -21.71
N VAL A 98 -0.26 -7.15 -22.05
CA VAL A 98 -0.87 -7.09 -23.38
C VAL A 98 0.19 -6.91 -24.47
N ALA A 99 1.16 -6.02 -24.26
CA ALA A 99 2.27 -5.82 -25.20
C ALA A 99 3.10 -7.10 -25.37
N GLY A 100 3.40 -7.79 -24.26
CA GLY A 100 4.11 -9.07 -24.30
C GLY A 100 3.37 -10.16 -25.04
N ASP A 101 2.05 -10.28 -24.83
CA ASP A 101 1.20 -11.24 -25.52
C ASP A 101 1.14 -10.96 -27.04
N LEU A 102 1.02 -9.68 -27.42
CA LEU A 102 1.03 -9.28 -28.84
C LEU A 102 2.36 -9.61 -29.50
N ILE A 103 3.48 -9.32 -28.85
CA ILE A 103 4.80 -9.67 -29.38
C ILE A 103 4.95 -11.19 -29.47
N GLY A 104 4.54 -11.92 -28.43
CA GLY A 104 4.58 -13.39 -28.41
C GLY A 104 3.78 -14.02 -29.54
N THR A 105 2.58 -13.50 -29.83
CA THR A 105 1.75 -13.98 -30.94
C THR A 105 2.35 -13.66 -32.30
N GLN A 106 2.89 -12.45 -32.48
CA GLN A 106 3.52 -12.04 -33.74
C GLN A 106 4.80 -12.81 -34.03
N MET A 107 5.56 -13.17 -33.00
CA MET A 107 6.77 -13.98 -33.13
C MET A 107 6.50 -15.48 -33.24
N GLY A 108 5.25 -15.93 -33.13
CA GLY A 108 4.86 -17.33 -33.24
C GLY A 108 5.17 -18.18 -32.00
N PHE A 109 5.67 -17.58 -30.93
CA PHE A 109 5.99 -18.32 -29.69
C PHE A 109 4.75 -18.87 -28.98
N SER A 110 3.60 -18.22 -29.14
CA SER A 110 2.35 -18.71 -28.54
C SER A 110 1.85 -20.04 -29.15
N ALA A 111 2.23 -20.33 -30.39
CA ALA A 111 1.89 -21.59 -31.04
C ALA A 111 2.62 -22.81 -30.42
N ILE A 112 3.73 -22.58 -29.75
CA ILE A 112 4.53 -23.64 -29.10
C ILE A 112 3.95 -24.01 -27.72
N GLN A 113 3.21 -23.13 -27.09
CA GLN A 113 2.59 -23.36 -25.77
C GLN A 113 1.21 -24.03 -25.84
N MET A 114 0.67 -24.16 -26.99
CA MET A 114 -0.51 -25.00 -27.25
C MET A 114 -0.05 -26.43 -27.56
#